data_8aa7e642f8331412f5064a929716b075
#
_entry.id   8aa7e642f8331412f5064a929716b075
#
_cell.length_a   1.000
_cell.length_b   1.000
_cell.length_c   1.000
_cell.angle_alpha   90.00
_cell.angle_beta   90.00
_cell.angle_gamma   90.00
#
_symmetry.space_group_name_H-M   'P 1'
#
loop_
_entity.id
_entity.type
_entity.pdbx_description
1 polymer ?
#
loop_
_entity_poly.entity_id
_entity_poly.type
_entity_poly.pdbx_seq_one_letter_code
_entity_poly.pdbx_strand_id
1 'polypeptide(L)'
;MSFSHKLLTGLVTAGLVLGSTLVALPSWAADKVTLRMSCPCTETDLRSQGLQNVFAAKVSSFADYQPHYNATLFKQGTELTAIARGNLEMSITSAQELAKLIPDWSVFTAGYLLRDADHQRKVFTSDIGEEFFQMAEDKLGVKLLGVMYFGKRHLNLRTDKKVMTPDDMAGVKLRMPGTDAWQFLGKALGANPT
;
A
#
# COMPACT_ATOMS: atom_id res chain seq x y z
N MET A 1 -65.66 26.23 -77.93
CA MET A 1 -64.35 26.16 -78.59
C MET A 1 -63.33 25.76 -77.53
N SER A 2 -63.11 24.50 -77.38
CA SER A 2 -62.08 23.62 -77.99
C SER A 2 -60.64 24.00 -77.63
N PHE A 3 -60.08 23.04 -77.06
CA PHE A 3 -58.77 22.35 -77.15
C PHE A 3 -58.13 22.20 -75.77
N SER A 4 -58.05 21.07 -75.23
CA SER A 4 -57.40 19.77 -75.56
C SER A 4 -55.96 19.67 -74.93
N HIS A 5 -55.84 18.73 -73.98
CA HIS A 5 -54.78 17.76 -73.70
C HIS A 5 -53.33 18.19 -73.61
N LYS A 6 -52.65 17.86 -72.53
CA LYS A 6 -51.82 16.64 -72.46
C LYS A 6 -51.30 16.38 -71.05
N LEU A 7 -51.49 15.12 -70.62
CA LEU A 7 -50.78 14.50 -69.50
C LEU A 7 -49.26 14.55 -69.70
N LEU A 8 -48.53 14.77 -68.65
CA LEU A 8 -47.21 14.19 -68.51
C LEU A 8 -46.98 13.78 -67.04
N THR A 9 -46.98 12.49 -66.83
CA THR A 9 -46.65 11.78 -65.64
C THR A 9 -45.18 11.92 -65.34
N GLY A 10 -44.82 12.54 -64.21
CA GLY A 10 -43.44 12.56 -63.70
C GLY A 10 -43.39 11.87 -62.32
N LEU A 11 -42.97 10.64 -62.34
CA LEU A 11 -42.64 9.88 -61.10
C LEU A 11 -41.41 10.47 -60.47
N VAL A 12 -41.53 11.15 -59.33
CA VAL A 12 -40.41 11.52 -58.49
C VAL A 12 -40.26 10.48 -57.41
N THR A 13 -39.32 9.56 -57.59
CA THR A 13 -38.85 8.63 -56.55
C THR A 13 -38.02 9.41 -55.56
N ALA A 14 -38.63 9.76 -54.41
CA ALA A 14 -37.91 10.29 -53.27
C ALA A 14 -37.18 9.15 -52.56
N GLY A 15 -35.86 9.00 -52.82
CA GLY A 15 -34.98 8.11 -52.09
C GLY A 15 -34.80 8.61 -50.67
N LEU A 16 -35.37 7.92 -49.67
CA LEU A 16 -35.06 8.10 -48.25
C LEU A 16 -33.67 7.55 -47.98
N VAL A 17 -32.67 8.43 -47.91
CA VAL A 17 -31.34 8.11 -47.35
C VAL A 17 -31.49 8.20 -45.85
N LEU A 18 -31.71 7.05 -45.18
CA LEU A 18 -31.54 6.92 -43.74
C LEU A 18 -30.05 7.04 -43.42
N GLY A 19 -29.61 8.24 -43.13
CA GLY A 19 -28.29 8.50 -42.56
C GLY A 19 -28.28 7.97 -41.14
N SER A 20 -27.71 6.79 -40.94
CA SER A 20 -27.38 6.28 -39.59
C SER A 20 -26.28 7.14 -38.99
N THR A 21 -26.67 8.20 -38.30
CA THR A 21 -25.73 8.91 -37.39
C THR A 21 -25.42 8.01 -36.25
N LEU A 22 -24.27 7.30 -36.29
CA LEU A 22 -23.68 6.69 -35.11
C LEU A 22 -23.39 7.84 -34.15
N VAL A 23 -24.26 8.02 -33.16
CA VAL A 23 -23.97 8.84 -31.99
C VAL A 23 -22.92 8.09 -31.20
N ALA A 24 -21.65 8.45 -31.38
CA ALA A 24 -20.58 7.99 -30.51
C ALA A 24 -20.89 8.51 -29.09
N LEU A 25 -21.40 7.62 -28.22
CA LEU A 25 -21.54 7.92 -26.81
C LEU A 25 -20.15 8.24 -26.27
N PRO A 26 -19.96 9.38 -25.59
CA PRO A 26 -18.67 9.66 -24.95
C PRO A 26 -18.40 8.50 -23.99
N SER A 27 -17.35 7.74 -24.28
CA SER A 27 -16.79 6.77 -23.33
C SER A 27 -16.23 7.61 -22.17
N TRP A 28 -16.98 7.72 -21.09
CA TRP A 28 -16.43 8.24 -19.84
C TRP A 28 -15.48 7.16 -19.35
N ALA A 29 -14.21 7.25 -19.77
CA ALA A 29 -13.16 6.58 -19.09
C ALA A 29 -13.17 7.19 -17.67
N ALA A 30 -13.61 6.41 -16.70
CA ALA A 30 -13.54 6.84 -15.30
C ALA A 30 -12.07 7.24 -15.01
N ASP A 31 -11.88 8.46 -14.50
CA ASP A 31 -10.55 8.89 -14.12
C ASP A 31 -9.95 7.90 -13.15
N LYS A 32 -8.71 7.47 -13.44
CA LYS A 32 -8.02 6.50 -12.57
C LYS A 32 -7.75 7.14 -11.22
N VAL A 33 -7.96 6.35 -10.17
CA VAL A 33 -7.59 6.77 -8.81
C VAL A 33 -6.06 6.81 -8.70
N THR A 34 -5.51 7.89 -8.17
CA THR A 34 -4.08 7.97 -7.86
C THR A 34 -3.80 7.25 -6.55
N LEU A 35 -2.87 6.29 -6.57
CA LEU A 35 -2.41 5.55 -5.40
C LEU A 35 -0.95 5.93 -5.10
N ARG A 36 -0.75 7.02 -4.35
CA ARG A 36 0.58 7.40 -3.86
C ARG A 36 0.98 6.45 -2.73
N MET A 37 2.12 5.82 -2.88
CA MET A 37 2.71 4.95 -1.88
C MET A 37 3.97 5.58 -1.31
N SER A 38 4.07 5.73 0.01
CA SER A 38 5.28 6.22 0.69
C SER A 38 5.85 5.14 1.58
N CYS A 39 7.15 4.91 1.48
CA CYS A 39 7.87 4.02 2.39
C CYS A 39 9.33 4.45 2.59
N PRO A 40 9.95 4.09 3.73
CA PRO A 40 11.39 4.26 3.93
C PRO A 40 12.23 3.24 3.16
N CYS A 41 11.60 2.32 2.42
CA CYS A 41 12.25 1.31 1.60
C CYS A 41 12.93 1.92 0.37
N THR A 42 13.95 1.24 -0.14
CA THR A 42 14.57 1.60 -1.42
C THR A 42 13.77 1.04 -2.60
N GLU A 43 14.00 1.56 -3.79
CA GLU A 43 13.41 1.04 -5.02
C GLU A 43 13.78 -0.43 -5.26
N THR A 44 14.98 -0.84 -4.89
CA THR A 44 15.50 -2.21 -5.06
C THR A 44 15.05 -3.19 -3.96
N ASP A 45 14.31 -2.71 -2.96
CA ASP A 45 13.74 -3.57 -1.92
C ASP A 45 12.72 -4.54 -2.53
N LEU A 46 12.73 -5.81 -2.11
CA LEU A 46 11.82 -6.83 -2.63
C LEU A 46 10.35 -6.46 -2.52
N ARG A 47 9.97 -5.73 -1.46
CA ARG A 47 8.60 -5.23 -1.26
C ARG A 47 8.25 -4.19 -2.33
N SER A 48 9.16 -3.27 -2.60
CA SER A 48 9.02 -2.24 -3.64
C SER A 48 8.87 -2.88 -5.02
N GLN A 49 9.72 -3.85 -5.32
CA GLN A 49 9.66 -4.58 -6.59
C GLN A 49 8.36 -5.39 -6.72
N GLY A 50 7.90 -6.03 -5.65
CA GLY A 50 6.62 -6.73 -5.65
C GLY A 50 5.43 -5.81 -5.92
N LEU A 51 5.40 -4.63 -5.31
CA LEU A 51 4.38 -3.62 -5.57
C LEU A 51 4.49 -3.06 -6.99
N GLN A 52 5.70 -2.78 -7.48
CA GLN A 52 5.90 -2.23 -8.82
C GLN A 52 5.56 -3.25 -9.91
N ASN A 53 6.05 -4.48 -9.80
CA ASN A 53 5.97 -5.46 -10.89
C ASN A 53 4.66 -6.25 -10.89
N VAL A 54 4.02 -6.42 -9.74
CA VAL A 54 2.81 -7.23 -9.60
C VAL A 54 1.58 -6.39 -9.28
N PHE A 55 1.63 -5.60 -8.21
CA PHE A 55 0.47 -4.82 -7.78
C PHE A 55 0.10 -3.74 -8.79
N ALA A 56 1.07 -2.90 -9.19
CA ALA A 56 0.83 -1.81 -10.15
C ALA A 56 0.21 -2.31 -11.47
N ALA A 57 0.70 -3.44 -11.98
CA ALA A 57 0.13 -4.04 -13.19
C ALA A 57 -1.32 -4.49 -13.00
N LYS A 58 -1.65 -5.07 -11.84
CA LYS A 58 -3.01 -5.58 -11.55
C LYS A 58 -4.04 -4.47 -11.33
N VAL A 59 -3.63 -3.33 -10.80
CA VAL A 59 -4.54 -2.20 -10.55
C VAL A 59 -4.60 -1.21 -11.70
N SER A 60 -3.75 -1.36 -12.71
CA SER A 60 -3.55 -0.40 -13.82
C SER A 60 -4.83 -0.06 -14.61
N SER A 61 -5.85 -0.92 -14.57
CA SER A 61 -7.14 -0.66 -15.24
C SER A 61 -7.96 0.45 -14.57
N PHE A 62 -7.81 0.65 -13.25
CA PHE A 62 -8.60 1.60 -12.47
C PHE A 62 -7.77 2.56 -11.61
N ALA A 63 -6.47 2.31 -11.44
CA ALA A 63 -5.61 3.13 -10.61
C ALA A 63 -4.25 3.40 -11.25
N ASP A 64 -3.66 4.55 -10.87
CA ASP A 64 -2.30 4.96 -11.20
C ASP A 64 -1.44 4.85 -9.94
N TYR A 65 -0.52 3.88 -9.91
CA TYR A 65 0.35 3.61 -8.77
C TYR A 65 1.60 4.49 -8.82
N GLN A 66 1.78 5.35 -7.82
CA GLN A 66 2.86 6.32 -7.73
C GLN A 66 3.72 6.06 -6.48
N PRO A 67 4.83 5.30 -6.60
CA PRO A 67 5.70 5.01 -5.47
C PRO A 67 6.64 6.17 -5.15
N HIS A 68 6.81 6.45 -3.86
CA HIS A 68 7.78 7.39 -3.28
C HIS A 68 8.66 6.65 -2.28
N TYR A 69 9.88 6.34 -2.71
CA TYR A 69 10.85 5.58 -1.92
C TYR A 69 11.70 6.47 -1.02
N ASN A 70 12.51 5.85 -0.14
CA ASN A 70 13.47 6.53 0.75
C ASN A 70 12.85 7.61 1.63
N ALA A 71 11.58 7.46 2.03
CA ALA A 71 10.83 8.41 2.85
C ALA A 71 10.81 9.84 2.24
N THR A 72 10.79 9.96 0.92
CA THR A 72 10.83 11.25 0.21
C THR A 72 9.52 12.01 0.29
N LEU A 73 8.37 11.33 0.41
CA LEU A 73 7.06 11.96 0.54
C LEU A 73 6.66 12.14 2.00
N PHE A 74 6.77 11.08 2.81
CA PHE A 74 6.52 11.09 4.25
C PHE A 74 7.67 10.44 4.99
N LYS A 75 8.04 10.99 6.16
CA LYS A 75 9.06 10.41 7.04
C LYS A 75 8.54 9.12 7.68
N GLN A 76 9.45 8.16 7.88
CA GLN A 76 9.13 6.91 8.57
C GLN A 76 8.41 7.16 9.89
N GLY A 77 7.27 6.48 10.09
CA GLY A 77 6.41 6.59 11.27
C GLY A 77 5.39 7.73 11.24
N THR A 78 5.29 8.47 10.11
CA THR A 78 4.24 9.48 9.90
C THR A 78 3.21 9.06 8.85
N GLU A 79 3.48 7.99 8.11
CA GLU A 79 2.67 7.52 6.97
C GLU A 79 1.26 7.10 7.40
N LEU A 80 1.12 6.35 8.49
CA LEU A 80 -0.20 5.91 8.98
C LEU A 80 -1.10 7.09 9.34
N THR A 81 -0.54 8.11 9.98
CA THR A 81 -1.27 9.34 10.30
C THR A 81 -1.66 10.08 9.01
N ALA A 82 -0.83 10.06 7.99
CA ALA A 82 -1.13 10.68 6.70
C ALA A 82 -2.28 9.94 5.98
N ILE A 83 -2.27 8.61 6.01
CA ILE A 83 -3.35 7.78 5.44
C ILE A 83 -4.66 8.03 6.18
N ALA A 84 -4.64 7.98 7.52
CA ALA A 84 -5.83 8.21 8.35
C ALA A 84 -6.47 9.61 8.12
N ARG A 85 -5.69 10.59 7.66
CA ARG A 85 -6.14 11.94 7.31
C ARG A 85 -6.48 12.13 5.84
N GLY A 86 -6.34 11.10 5.01
CA GLY A 86 -6.58 11.17 3.57
C GLY A 86 -5.48 11.91 2.77
N ASN A 87 -4.30 12.10 3.36
CA ASN A 87 -3.17 12.78 2.71
C ASN A 87 -2.24 11.83 1.95
N LEU A 88 -2.41 10.53 2.14
CA LEU A 88 -1.64 9.46 1.49
C LEU A 88 -2.57 8.26 1.29
N GLU A 89 -2.40 7.53 0.18
CA GLU A 89 -3.26 6.39 -0.13
C GLU A 89 -2.70 5.07 0.37
N MET A 90 -1.36 4.89 0.33
CA MET A 90 -0.73 3.61 0.64
C MET A 90 0.61 3.77 1.35
N SER A 91 0.94 2.79 2.20
CA SER A 91 2.28 2.69 2.78
C SER A 91 2.65 1.24 3.10
N ILE A 92 3.95 0.99 3.29
CA ILE A 92 4.47 -0.22 3.92
C ILE A 92 4.90 0.19 5.34
N THR A 93 4.20 -0.33 6.32
CA THR A 93 4.44 -0.03 7.74
C THR A 93 4.84 -1.26 8.54
N SER A 94 5.16 -1.09 9.81
CA SER A 94 5.50 -2.17 10.74
C SER A 94 4.53 -2.24 11.91
N ALA A 95 4.48 -3.40 12.59
CA ALA A 95 3.69 -3.55 13.81
C ALA A 95 4.07 -2.53 14.89
N GLN A 96 5.35 -2.12 14.95
CA GLN A 96 5.82 -1.11 15.90
C GLN A 96 5.27 0.30 15.60
N GLU A 97 5.03 0.61 14.34
CA GLU A 97 4.42 1.88 13.93
C GLU A 97 2.92 1.87 14.16
N LEU A 98 2.26 0.72 13.94
CA LEU A 98 0.86 0.52 14.33
C LEU A 98 0.70 0.62 15.86
N ALA A 99 1.59 0.00 16.65
CA ALA A 99 1.57 0.04 18.11
C ALA A 99 1.65 1.46 18.69
N LYS A 100 2.25 2.40 17.97
CA LYS A 100 2.29 3.81 18.37
C LYS A 100 0.89 4.46 18.41
N LEU A 101 -0.01 4.01 17.54
CA LEU A 101 -1.36 4.55 17.40
C LEU A 101 -2.41 3.64 18.03
N ILE A 102 -2.16 2.33 18.04
CA ILE A 102 -3.01 1.28 18.60
C ILE A 102 -2.14 0.41 19.50
N PRO A 103 -2.11 0.65 20.82
CA PRO A 103 -1.22 -0.04 21.76
C PRO A 103 -1.31 -1.58 21.72
N ASP A 104 -2.48 -2.13 21.40
CA ASP A 104 -2.70 -3.58 21.29
C ASP A 104 -1.74 -4.25 20.28
N TRP A 105 -1.35 -3.55 19.21
CA TRP A 105 -0.37 -4.01 18.24
C TRP A 105 1.04 -4.23 18.81
N SER A 106 1.29 -3.74 20.03
CA SER A 106 2.58 -3.94 20.69
C SER A 106 2.92 -5.42 20.93
N VAL A 107 1.94 -6.30 20.99
CA VAL A 107 2.14 -7.76 21.10
C VAL A 107 3.05 -8.28 19.97
N PHE A 108 2.88 -7.79 18.74
CA PHE A 108 3.69 -8.20 17.58
C PHE A 108 5.08 -7.55 17.54
N THR A 109 5.40 -6.70 18.51
CA THR A 109 6.72 -6.11 18.65
C THR A 109 7.65 -6.92 19.56
N ALA A 110 7.09 -7.90 20.28
CA ALA A 110 7.84 -8.75 21.18
C ALA A 110 8.87 -9.58 20.40
N GLY A 111 10.12 -9.50 20.84
CA GLY A 111 11.19 -10.34 20.30
C GLY A 111 10.85 -11.82 20.47
N TYR A 112 11.21 -12.64 19.46
CA TYR A 112 11.02 -14.10 19.44
C TYR A 112 9.57 -14.62 19.42
N LEU A 113 8.55 -13.75 19.42
CA LEU A 113 7.15 -14.15 19.35
C LEU A 113 6.82 -14.88 18.05
N LEU A 114 7.15 -14.29 16.92
CA LEU A 114 6.93 -14.88 15.60
C LEU A 114 8.19 -15.65 15.17
N ARG A 115 8.10 -16.98 15.14
CA ARG A 115 9.25 -17.87 14.93
C ARG A 115 9.81 -17.84 13.50
N ASP A 116 8.91 -17.80 12.53
CA ASP A 116 9.22 -17.93 11.10
C ASP A 116 8.08 -17.40 10.23
N ALA A 117 8.26 -17.46 8.90
CA ALA A 117 7.27 -17.00 7.93
C ALA A 117 5.95 -17.77 8.02
N ASP A 118 6.00 -19.08 8.25
CA ASP A 118 4.79 -19.92 8.34
C ASP A 118 4.00 -19.60 9.59
N HIS A 119 4.68 -19.36 10.71
CA HIS A 119 4.01 -18.94 11.95
C HIS A 119 3.35 -17.57 11.76
N GLN A 120 4.08 -16.59 11.20
CA GLN A 120 3.52 -15.28 10.91
C GLN A 120 2.29 -15.39 10.00
N ARG A 121 2.38 -16.15 8.91
CA ARG A 121 1.27 -16.36 7.99
C ARG A 121 0.05 -16.97 8.71
N LYS A 122 0.24 -18.02 9.51
CA LYS A 122 -0.84 -18.66 10.27
C LYS A 122 -1.55 -17.68 11.21
N VAL A 123 -0.79 -16.84 11.91
CA VAL A 123 -1.37 -15.83 12.81
C VAL A 123 -2.21 -14.82 12.01
N PHE A 124 -1.66 -14.24 10.97
CA PHE A 124 -2.36 -13.18 10.22
C PHE A 124 -3.40 -13.67 9.20
N THR A 125 -3.56 -14.99 9.02
CA THR A 125 -4.66 -15.60 8.25
C THR A 125 -5.68 -16.32 9.15
N SER A 126 -5.59 -16.19 10.46
CA SER A 126 -6.54 -16.69 11.46
C SER A 126 -7.44 -15.57 11.96
N ASP A 127 -8.42 -15.94 12.80
CA ASP A 127 -9.33 -15.00 13.48
C ASP A 127 -8.57 -13.93 14.26
N ILE A 128 -7.39 -14.26 14.83
CA ILE A 128 -6.51 -13.27 15.49
C ILE A 128 -6.07 -12.19 14.51
N GLY A 129 -5.63 -12.58 13.31
CA GLY A 129 -5.22 -11.64 12.28
C GLY A 129 -6.36 -10.76 11.81
N GLU A 130 -7.55 -11.33 11.64
CA GLU A 130 -8.77 -10.62 11.25
C GLU A 130 -9.16 -9.58 12.32
N GLU A 131 -9.14 -9.96 13.61
CA GLU A 131 -9.39 -9.03 14.73
C GLU A 131 -8.45 -7.83 14.70
N PHE A 132 -7.14 -8.06 14.49
CA PHE A 132 -6.16 -6.97 14.43
C PHE A 132 -6.32 -6.10 13.17
N PHE A 133 -6.70 -6.68 12.04
CA PHE A 133 -6.98 -5.92 10.82
C PHE A 133 -8.21 -5.03 11.00
N GLN A 134 -9.28 -5.59 11.58
CA GLN A 134 -10.49 -4.83 11.90
C GLN A 134 -10.21 -3.70 12.89
N MET A 135 -9.39 -3.97 13.90
CA MET A 135 -8.97 -2.94 14.87
C MET A 135 -8.26 -1.76 14.21
N ALA A 136 -7.43 -1.99 13.18
CA ALA A 136 -6.80 -0.90 12.44
C ALA A 136 -7.81 -0.09 11.61
N GLU A 137 -8.80 -0.75 11.03
CA GLU A 137 -9.88 -0.11 10.28
C GLU A 137 -10.77 0.72 11.22
N ASP A 138 -11.18 0.16 12.36
CA ASP A 138 -12.06 0.83 13.31
C ASP A 138 -11.40 2.03 14.02
N LYS A 139 -10.12 1.88 14.43
CA LYS A 139 -9.44 2.91 15.22
C LYS A 139 -8.75 3.99 14.38
N LEU A 140 -8.33 3.66 13.14
CA LEU A 140 -7.56 4.58 12.29
C LEU A 140 -8.22 4.88 10.94
N GLY A 141 -9.26 4.17 10.54
CA GLY A 141 -9.80 4.22 9.18
C GLY A 141 -8.80 3.70 8.12
N VAL A 142 -7.86 2.86 8.54
CA VAL A 142 -6.79 2.31 7.68
C VAL A 142 -7.02 0.84 7.43
N LYS A 143 -7.18 0.47 6.17
CA LYS A 143 -7.33 -0.93 5.78
C LYS A 143 -5.97 -1.60 5.58
N LEU A 144 -5.69 -2.65 6.35
CA LEU A 144 -4.53 -3.49 6.15
C LEU A 144 -4.83 -4.51 5.03
N LEU A 145 -4.05 -4.47 3.95
CA LEU A 145 -4.25 -5.33 2.78
C LEU A 145 -3.57 -6.69 2.94
N GLY A 146 -2.58 -6.79 3.82
CA GLY A 146 -1.86 -8.02 4.08
C GLY A 146 -0.59 -7.80 4.88
N VAL A 147 0.04 -8.89 5.29
CA VAL A 147 1.29 -8.89 6.02
C VAL A 147 2.36 -9.63 5.23
N MET A 148 3.50 -8.98 5.04
CA MET A 148 4.65 -9.55 4.35
C MET A 148 5.72 -9.97 5.35
N TYR A 149 6.26 -11.17 5.19
CA TYR A 149 7.43 -11.59 5.94
C TYR A 149 8.69 -10.96 5.38
N PHE A 150 9.36 -10.17 6.19
CA PHE A 150 10.57 -9.43 5.79
C PHE A 150 11.87 -10.10 6.25
N GLY A 151 11.81 -11.31 6.74
CA GLY A 151 12.96 -12.04 7.28
C GLY A 151 13.13 -11.84 8.79
N LYS A 152 14.13 -12.52 9.32
CA LYS A 152 14.56 -12.36 10.72
C LYS A 152 15.43 -11.12 10.84
N ARG A 153 15.33 -10.44 11.96
CA ARG A 153 16.24 -9.35 12.28
C ARG A 153 17.54 -9.90 12.84
N HIS A 154 18.63 -9.36 12.36
CA HIS A 154 19.98 -9.67 12.83
C HIS A 154 20.65 -8.41 13.34
N LEU A 155 21.48 -8.58 14.36
CA LEU A 155 22.36 -7.53 14.86
C LEU A 155 23.51 -7.32 13.88
N ASN A 156 23.64 -6.11 13.36
CA ASN A 156 24.78 -5.72 12.51
C ASN A 156 25.63 -4.69 13.26
N LEU A 157 26.87 -5.02 13.53
CA LEU A 157 27.83 -4.16 14.22
C LEU A 157 28.92 -3.67 13.26
N ARG A 158 29.41 -2.46 13.48
CA ARG A 158 30.60 -1.88 12.81
C ARG A 158 31.88 -2.10 13.61
N THR A 159 31.95 -3.14 14.41
CA THR A 159 33.06 -3.49 15.30
C THR A 159 33.23 -4.99 15.28
N ASP A 160 34.45 -5.46 15.58
CA ASP A 160 34.76 -6.88 15.72
C ASP A 160 34.28 -7.47 17.05
N LYS A 161 33.55 -6.70 17.86
CA LYS A 161 33.00 -7.15 19.14
C LYS A 161 32.10 -8.35 18.91
N LYS A 162 32.45 -9.47 19.55
CA LYS A 162 31.65 -10.68 19.54
C LYS A 162 30.51 -10.53 20.55
N VAL A 163 29.27 -10.67 20.09
CA VAL A 163 28.07 -10.57 20.92
C VAL A 163 27.41 -11.95 20.99
N MET A 164 27.37 -12.52 22.17
CA MET A 164 26.75 -13.84 22.44
C MET A 164 25.61 -13.71 23.45
N THR A 165 25.65 -12.71 24.32
CA THR A 165 24.68 -12.45 25.37
C THR A 165 24.27 -10.98 25.40
N PRO A 166 23.15 -10.60 26.03
CA PRO A 166 22.78 -9.20 26.21
C PRO A 166 23.86 -8.36 26.93
N ASP A 167 24.62 -8.95 27.86
CA ASP A 167 25.69 -8.25 28.58
C ASP A 167 26.81 -7.78 27.65
N ASP A 168 27.04 -8.52 26.57
CA ASP A 168 28.01 -8.13 25.55
C ASP A 168 27.58 -6.86 24.78
N MET A 169 26.30 -6.47 24.86
CA MET A 169 25.79 -5.25 24.25
C MET A 169 25.99 -4.00 25.12
N ALA A 170 26.53 -4.14 26.34
CA ALA A 170 26.78 -2.99 27.20
C ALA A 170 27.64 -1.94 26.51
N GLY A 171 27.19 -0.70 26.50
CA GLY A 171 27.87 0.44 25.84
C GLY A 171 27.73 0.50 24.31
N VAL A 172 27.13 -0.48 23.67
CA VAL A 172 26.91 -0.46 22.21
C VAL A 172 25.79 0.51 21.86
N LYS A 173 26.10 1.51 21.03
CA LYS A 173 25.10 2.39 20.41
C LYS A 173 24.42 1.63 19.29
N LEU A 174 23.14 1.32 19.45
CA LEU A 174 22.34 0.58 18.47
C LEU A 174 21.30 1.49 17.85
N ARG A 175 21.39 1.70 16.54
CA ARG A 175 20.36 2.44 15.81
C ARG A 175 19.05 1.64 15.81
N MET A 176 18.01 2.24 16.34
CA MET A 176 16.66 1.70 16.33
C MET A 176 15.70 2.73 15.67
N PRO A 177 14.58 2.27 15.04
CA PRO A 177 13.52 3.19 14.64
C PRO A 177 12.99 3.99 15.84
N GLY A 178 12.57 5.25 15.59
CA GLY A 178 12.20 6.21 16.63
C GLY A 178 10.82 5.98 17.26
N THR A 179 10.45 4.75 17.59
CA THR A 179 9.23 4.44 18.36
C THR A 179 9.60 3.82 19.70
N ASP A 180 8.76 4.02 20.71
CA ASP A 180 8.99 3.52 22.08
C ASP A 180 9.22 2.01 22.12
N ALA A 181 8.45 1.25 21.34
CA ALA A 181 8.58 -0.20 21.25
C ALA A 181 9.96 -0.63 20.73
N TRP A 182 10.51 0.06 19.73
CA TRP A 182 11.86 -0.20 19.23
C TRP A 182 12.94 0.22 20.23
N GLN A 183 12.77 1.36 20.87
CA GLN A 183 13.69 1.84 21.91
C GLN A 183 13.72 0.88 23.11
N PHE A 184 12.54 0.39 23.53
CA PHE A 184 12.43 -0.62 24.58
C PHE A 184 13.14 -1.92 24.19
N LEU A 185 12.94 -2.42 22.97
CA LEU A 185 13.60 -3.64 22.49
C LEU A 185 15.12 -3.50 22.50
N GLY A 186 15.65 -2.35 22.03
CA GLY A 186 17.09 -2.08 22.06
C GLY A 186 17.66 -2.10 23.47
N LYS A 187 16.97 -1.52 24.45
CA LYS A 187 17.35 -1.56 25.88
C LYS A 187 17.27 -2.98 26.44
N ALA A 188 16.22 -3.72 26.14
CA ALA A 188 16.04 -5.11 26.58
C ALA A 188 17.14 -6.04 26.04
N LEU A 189 17.71 -5.72 24.89
CA LEU A 189 18.90 -6.39 24.34
C LEU A 189 20.23 -5.94 24.97
N GLY A 190 20.23 -5.07 25.98
CA GLY A 190 21.42 -4.59 26.67
C GLY A 190 22.12 -3.42 25.98
N ALA A 191 21.60 -2.90 24.87
CA ALA A 191 22.23 -1.82 24.11
C ALA A 191 21.81 -0.41 24.58
N ASN A 192 22.52 0.61 24.08
CA ASN A 192 22.11 2.01 24.13
C ASN A 192 21.43 2.38 22.81
N PRO A 193 20.07 2.29 22.69
CA PRO A 193 19.36 2.60 21.46
C PRO A 193 19.43 4.10 21.14
N THR A 194 19.60 4.42 19.85
CA THR A 194 19.70 5.79 19.34
C THR A 194 18.81 5.99 18.11
#